data_13ed6702637480fc37fedd972e711f6c
#
_entry.id   13ed6702637480fc37fedd972e711f6c
#
_cell.length_a   1.000
_cell.length_b   1.000
_cell.length_c   1.000
_cell.angle_alpha   90.00
_cell.angle_beta   90.00
_cell.angle_gamma   90.00
#
_symmetry.space_group_name_H-M   'P 1'
#
loop_
_entity.id
_entity.type
_entity.pdbx_description
1 polymer ?
#
loop_
_entity_poly.entity_id
_entity_poly.type
_entity_poly.pdbx_seq_one_letter_code
_entity_poly.pdbx_strand_id
1 'polypeptide(L)'
;LRLIPVLIFLVLGALFTVAEGYEAMLQDSSDPISRPAPENEVRLEKSRMVPMRDGVRLATDLYFPEIPDERLPVILIRTPYNKNELRDNKNGDAYMFASRGFVVAVQDSRGKFESEGIYSPPAGSEAEDGYDAVDWIAKQSWSNGKVGMHGCSYPAEVQAATAPLKHPNLTTMIPRNGPFIGAANGRYRYWSGFKGGVLDFAATVPWYFSSGNKYSFKPPPGLSDEEIAKIRDFYSPQATTAPEPDWEKLVWTLPLIDIMNKAGAPPNDFLDLATRDFGDPWWHDTMGYYDGTETIDVTALHVSSWYDISVDETIYEFNYFREKAVSETAAANQFLIIAPTTHCSYEQATEHTVVGDRDIGDARLDYYSIYIKWFEYWLKGEENGATDMPKVQYYTMGSNEGRSADAW
;
A
#
# COMPACT_ATOMS: atom_id res chain seq x y z
N LEU A 1 17.06 -40.79 17.52
CA LEU A 1 17.28 -39.45 18.12
C LEU A 1 18.52 -38.73 17.54
N ARG A 2 18.63 -38.63 16.19
CA ARG A 2 19.69 -37.85 15.52
C ARG A 2 19.28 -37.31 14.13
N LEU A 3 17.98 -37.06 13.90
CA LEU A 3 17.46 -36.57 12.61
C LEU A 3 16.80 -35.16 12.67
N ILE A 4 16.77 -34.53 13.84
CA ILE A 4 16.13 -33.22 14.03
C ILE A 4 17.03 -32.03 13.61
N PRO A 5 18.40 -32.07 13.67
CA PRO A 5 19.17 -30.87 13.30
C PRO A 5 19.18 -30.55 11.79
N VAL A 6 18.95 -31.55 10.93
CA VAL A 6 19.02 -31.35 9.46
C VAL A 6 17.80 -30.64 8.90
N LEU A 7 16.62 -30.81 9.53
CA LEU A 7 15.40 -30.14 9.08
C LEU A 7 15.35 -28.66 9.51
N ILE A 8 15.98 -28.34 10.62
CA ILE A 8 16.07 -26.94 11.13
C ILE A 8 17.04 -26.12 10.27
N PHE A 9 18.13 -26.70 9.79
CA PHE A 9 19.05 -26.02 8.86
C PHE A 9 18.43 -25.76 7.49
N LEU A 10 17.50 -26.60 7.04
CA LEU A 10 16.79 -26.39 5.76
C LEU A 10 15.72 -25.29 5.85
N VAL A 11 15.12 -25.07 7.02
CA VAL A 11 14.12 -24.01 7.21
C VAL A 11 14.80 -22.66 7.46
N LEU A 12 15.90 -22.63 8.18
CA LEU A 12 16.71 -21.42 8.39
C LEU A 12 17.48 -21.00 7.13
N GLY A 13 17.98 -21.96 6.36
CA GLY A 13 18.55 -21.71 5.05
C GLY A 13 17.55 -21.13 4.05
N ALA A 14 16.27 -21.47 4.18
CA ALA A 14 15.20 -20.91 3.34
C ALA A 14 14.82 -19.47 3.71
N LEU A 15 14.98 -19.06 4.98
CA LEU A 15 14.73 -17.68 5.42
C LEU A 15 15.88 -16.73 5.05
N PHE A 16 17.14 -17.18 5.11
CA PHE A 16 18.29 -16.41 4.61
C PHE A 16 18.31 -16.32 3.08
N THR A 17 17.90 -17.36 2.39
CA THR A 17 17.76 -17.34 0.92
C THR A 17 16.60 -16.48 0.46
N VAL A 18 15.64 -16.13 1.31
CA VAL A 18 14.53 -15.23 0.93
C VAL A 18 14.99 -13.77 0.88
N ALA A 19 15.82 -13.29 1.80
CA ALA A 19 16.35 -11.92 1.73
C ALA A 19 17.46 -11.78 0.68
N GLU A 20 18.44 -12.71 0.66
CA GLU A 20 19.47 -12.74 -0.40
C GLU A 20 18.89 -13.17 -1.75
N GLY A 21 17.86 -14.04 -1.78
CA GLY A 21 17.13 -14.40 -2.97
C GLY A 21 16.26 -13.26 -3.50
N TYR A 22 15.76 -12.39 -2.64
CA TYR A 22 15.03 -11.18 -3.05
C TYR A 22 15.96 -10.15 -3.71
N GLU A 23 17.15 -9.93 -3.17
CA GLU A 23 18.16 -9.10 -3.83
C GLU A 23 18.78 -9.78 -5.07
N ALA A 24 18.98 -11.09 -5.06
CA ALA A 24 19.46 -11.83 -6.22
C ALA A 24 18.41 -11.95 -7.32
N MET A 25 17.11 -12.03 -6.99
CA MET A 25 16.01 -11.93 -7.96
C MET A 25 15.98 -10.57 -8.65
N LEU A 26 16.43 -9.51 -7.99
CA LEU A 26 16.51 -8.16 -8.57
C LEU A 26 17.75 -7.98 -9.47
N GLN A 27 18.74 -8.88 -9.40
CA GLN A 27 20.02 -8.73 -10.12
C GLN A 27 20.14 -9.52 -11.43
N ASP A 28 19.25 -10.49 -11.70
CA ASP A 28 19.37 -11.35 -12.89
C ASP A 28 18.19 -11.23 -13.87
N SER A 29 17.39 -10.19 -13.75
CA SER A 29 16.27 -9.94 -14.65
C SER A 29 16.71 -9.05 -15.80
N SER A 30 17.11 -9.65 -16.90
CA SER A 30 17.64 -8.94 -18.05
C SER A 30 16.61 -8.07 -18.79
N ASP A 31 15.29 -8.14 -18.46
CA ASP A 31 14.31 -7.46 -19.30
C ASP A 31 12.91 -7.21 -18.67
N PRO A 32 12.79 -6.48 -17.56
CA PRO A 32 11.48 -5.95 -17.15
C PRO A 32 11.02 -4.86 -18.15
N ILE A 33 9.71 -4.68 -18.28
CA ILE A 33 9.19 -3.55 -19.06
C ILE A 33 9.66 -2.25 -18.38
N SER A 34 10.43 -1.49 -19.13
CA SER A 34 11.02 -0.26 -18.61
C SER A 34 9.93 0.79 -18.31
N ARG A 35 10.09 1.47 -17.20
CA ARG A 35 9.27 2.65 -16.91
C ARG A 35 9.44 3.69 -18.04
N PRO A 36 8.35 4.27 -18.57
CA PRO A 36 8.43 5.25 -19.64
C PRO A 36 9.26 6.47 -19.22
N ALA A 37 10.06 6.99 -20.15
CA ALA A 37 10.86 8.18 -19.90
C ALA A 37 9.99 9.38 -19.48
N PRO A 38 10.49 10.29 -18.63
CA PRO A 38 9.81 11.54 -18.32
C PRO A 38 9.52 12.38 -19.57
N GLU A 39 8.34 13.00 -19.62
CA GLU A 39 7.94 13.89 -20.74
C GLU A 39 8.26 15.36 -20.45
N ASN A 40 8.13 15.76 -19.18
CA ASN A 40 8.41 17.11 -18.73
C ASN A 40 9.31 17.09 -17.49
N GLU A 41 10.04 18.18 -17.28
CA GLU A 41 10.74 18.41 -16.02
C GLU A 41 9.74 18.51 -14.86
N VAL A 42 10.19 18.17 -13.66
CA VAL A 42 9.37 18.15 -12.47
C VAL A 42 9.99 18.99 -11.36
N ARG A 43 9.24 19.99 -10.90
CA ARG A 43 9.58 20.81 -9.74
C ARG A 43 8.99 20.20 -8.47
N LEU A 44 9.81 20.06 -7.45
CA LEU A 44 9.40 19.52 -6.14
C LEU A 44 9.25 20.63 -5.10
N GLU A 45 8.07 20.72 -4.49
CA GLU A 45 7.82 21.49 -3.27
C GLU A 45 7.74 20.53 -2.07
N LYS A 46 8.68 20.69 -1.12
CA LYS A 46 8.86 19.74 -0.01
C LYS A 46 8.04 20.11 1.21
N SER A 47 7.51 19.11 1.90
CA SER A 47 6.98 19.16 3.26
C SER A 47 5.95 20.27 3.49
N ARG A 48 5.03 20.45 2.55
CA ARG A 48 3.84 21.26 2.77
C ARG A 48 3.01 20.63 3.88
N MET A 49 2.81 21.35 4.98
CA MET A 49 1.99 20.89 6.10
C MET A 49 0.51 21.10 5.78
N VAL A 50 -0.19 20.03 5.45
CA VAL A 50 -1.62 20.04 5.09
C VAL A 50 -2.46 19.85 6.36
N PRO A 51 -3.35 20.79 6.72
CA PRO A 51 -4.17 20.68 7.93
C PRO A 51 -5.32 19.69 7.72
N MET A 52 -5.52 18.81 8.69
CA MET A 52 -6.69 17.95 8.82
C MET A 52 -7.77 18.66 9.67
N ARG A 53 -9.01 18.14 9.66
CA ARG A 53 -10.18 18.70 10.35
C ARG A 53 -10.00 18.90 11.86
N ASP A 54 -9.15 18.08 12.49
CA ASP A 54 -8.84 18.14 13.92
C ASP A 54 -7.64 19.04 14.25
N GLY A 55 -7.05 19.69 13.24
CA GLY A 55 -5.92 20.60 13.37
C GLY A 55 -4.54 19.93 13.31
N VAL A 56 -4.45 18.60 13.26
CA VAL A 56 -3.19 17.88 12.98
C VAL A 56 -2.76 18.18 11.54
N ARG A 57 -1.47 18.34 11.31
CA ARG A 57 -0.94 18.67 9.99
C ARG A 57 -0.09 17.54 9.44
N LEU A 58 -0.37 17.14 8.20
CA LEU A 58 0.33 16.07 7.53
C LEU A 58 1.33 16.62 6.49
N ALA A 59 2.57 16.13 6.58
CA ALA A 59 3.64 16.55 5.70
C ALA A 59 3.46 15.96 4.30
N THR A 60 3.37 16.83 3.31
CA THR A 60 3.07 16.48 1.93
C THR A 60 4.10 17.08 0.99
N ASP A 61 4.68 16.25 0.14
CA ASP A 61 5.51 16.69 -0.97
C ASP A 61 4.66 16.86 -2.22
N LEU A 62 4.82 17.96 -2.94
CA LEU A 62 4.10 18.26 -4.16
C LEU A 62 5.04 18.28 -5.34
N TYR A 63 4.78 17.42 -6.30
CA TYR A 63 5.54 17.31 -7.56
C TYR A 63 4.74 17.97 -8.66
N PHE A 64 5.24 19.06 -9.20
CA PHE A 64 4.61 19.84 -10.26
C PHE A 64 5.31 19.60 -11.58
N PRO A 65 4.60 19.30 -12.68
CA PRO A 65 5.22 19.35 -14.01
C PRO A 65 5.60 20.79 -14.35
N GLU A 66 6.75 20.97 -15.00
CA GLU A 66 7.14 22.29 -15.55
C GLU A 66 6.48 22.51 -16.91
N ILE A 67 5.18 22.78 -16.89
CA ILE A 67 4.36 23.11 -18.07
C ILE A 67 3.66 24.46 -17.84
N PRO A 68 3.08 25.10 -18.89
CA PRO A 68 2.35 26.35 -18.72
C PRO A 68 1.29 26.29 -17.62
N ASP A 69 1.03 27.44 -17.00
CA ASP A 69 0.09 27.60 -15.89
C ASP A 69 -1.30 27.09 -16.26
N GLU A 70 -1.63 25.88 -15.84
CA GLU A 70 -2.93 25.24 -16.00
C GLU A 70 -3.37 24.65 -14.66
N ARG A 71 -4.68 24.49 -14.51
CA ARG A 71 -5.24 23.72 -13.38
C ARG A 71 -5.16 22.24 -13.73
N LEU A 72 -4.38 21.49 -12.97
CA LEU A 72 -4.03 20.11 -13.28
C LEU A 72 -4.77 19.12 -12.40
N PRO A 73 -5.05 17.91 -12.91
CA PRO A 73 -5.52 16.80 -12.08
C PRO A 73 -4.43 16.35 -11.12
N VAL A 74 -4.84 15.76 -10.00
CA VAL A 74 -3.91 15.39 -8.93
C VAL A 74 -3.96 13.89 -8.63
N ILE A 75 -2.79 13.31 -8.42
CA ILE A 75 -2.65 11.94 -7.91
C ILE A 75 -2.11 12.03 -6.48
N LEU A 76 -2.86 11.46 -5.52
CA LEU A 76 -2.51 11.41 -4.11
C LEU A 76 -1.95 10.03 -3.74
N ILE A 77 -0.76 10.02 -3.14
CA ILE A 77 -0.12 8.83 -2.56
C ILE A 77 0.06 9.10 -1.07
N ARG A 78 -0.62 8.34 -0.20
CA ARG A 78 -0.46 8.44 1.25
C ARG A 78 0.30 7.21 1.75
N THR A 79 1.32 7.42 2.59
CA THR A 79 2.27 6.36 2.94
C THR A 79 2.77 6.43 4.38
N PRO A 80 2.91 5.30 5.08
CA PRO A 80 3.63 5.23 6.35
C PRO A 80 5.13 4.97 6.16
N TYR A 81 5.62 4.84 4.91
CA TYR A 81 6.95 4.35 4.56
C TYR A 81 7.97 5.46 4.25
N ASN A 82 7.74 6.69 4.71
CA ASN A 82 8.61 7.85 4.46
C ASN A 82 8.54 8.41 3.03
N LYS A 83 7.77 9.48 2.85
CA LYS A 83 7.69 10.18 1.56
C LYS A 83 9.04 10.65 1.01
N ASN A 84 10.05 10.81 1.90
CA ASN A 84 11.39 11.27 1.50
C ASN A 84 12.13 10.24 0.63
N GLU A 85 11.83 8.94 0.79
CA GLU A 85 12.40 7.88 -0.06
C GLU A 85 11.95 8.01 -1.52
N LEU A 86 10.74 8.55 -1.74
CA LEU A 86 10.23 8.81 -3.09
C LEU A 86 10.86 10.07 -3.72
N ARG A 87 11.40 10.99 -2.92
CA ARG A 87 12.08 12.21 -3.44
C ARG A 87 13.30 11.91 -4.28
N ASP A 88 14.10 10.95 -3.83
CA ASP A 88 15.40 10.66 -4.46
C ASP A 88 15.24 9.67 -5.63
N ASN A 89 14.08 9.02 -5.71
CA ASN A 89 13.76 8.12 -6.79
C ASN A 89 13.12 8.85 -7.99
N LYS A 90 13.94 9.53 -8.79
CA LYS A 90 13.48 10.21 -10.02
C LYS A 90 12.84 9.25 -11.04
N ASN A 91 13.08 7.96 -10.89
CA ASN A 91 12.44 6.93 -11.68
C ASN A 91 11.18 6.35 -11.00
N GLY A 92 10.72 6.92 -9.88
CA GLY A 92 9.55 6.46 -9.13
C GLY A 92 8.22 6.94 -9.72
N ASP A 93 7.13 6.42 -9.18
CA ASP A 93 5.76 6.73 -9.63
C ASP A 93 5.45 8.23 -9.55
N ALA A 94 5.93 8.93 -8.51
CA ALA A 94 5.69 10.36 -8.35
C ALA A 94 6.23 11.19 -9.53
N TYR A 95 7.47 10.92 -9.95
CA TYR A 95 8.05 11.60 -11.10
C TYR A 95 7.44 11.15 -12.42
N MET A 96 7.11 9.86 -12.56
CA MET A 96 6.48 9.32 -13.76
C MET A 96 5.16 10.04 -14.07
N PHE A 97 4.27 10.14 -13.09
CA PHE A 97 2.99 10.82 -13.28
C PHE A 97 3.14 12.35 -13.36
N ALA A 98 3.98 12.94 -12.52
CA ALA A 98 4.17 14.39 -12.57
C ALA A 98 4.70 14.85 -13.92
N SER A 99 5.68 14.14 -14.50
CA SER A 99 6.20 14.49 -15.83
C SER A 99 5.15 14.45 -16.94
N ARG A 100 4.00 13.79 -16.71
CA ARG A 100 2.89 13.64 -17.67
C ARG A 100 1.71 14.57 -17.41
N GLY A 101 1.94 15.68 -16.72
CA GLY A 101 0.89 16.70 -16.53
C GLY A 101 -0.09 16.42 -15.40
N PHE A 102 0.34 15.66 -14.39
CA PHE A 102 -0.38 15.56 -13.12
C PHE A 102 0.39 16.33 -12.04
N VAL A 103 -0.31 16.90 -11.08
CA VAL A 103 0.35 17.19 -9.80
C VAL A 103 0.33 15.91 -8.98
N VAL A 104 1.48 15.51 -8.43
CA VAL A 104 1.51 14.34 -7.52
C VAL A 104 1.74 14.84 -6.10
N ALA A 105 0.84 14.47 -5.20
CA ALA A 105 0.93 14.75 -3.77
C ALA A 105 1.33 13.46 -3.04
N VAL A 106 2.51 13.46 -2.41
CA VAL A 106 2.99 12.33 -1.59
C VAL A 106 2.97 12.76 -0.15
N GLN A 107 2.11 12.11 0.66
CA GLN A 107 1.85 12.50 2.04
C GLN A 107 2.26 11.40 3.02
N ASP A 108 3.07 11.76 4.03
CA ASP A 108 3.28 10.89 5.18
C ASP A 108 1.98 10.73 5.97
N SER A 109 1.61 9.51 6.31
CA SER A 109 0.50 9.19 7.21
C SER A 109 0.65 9.89 8.56
N ARG A 110 -0.45 10.09 9.25
CA ARG A 110 -0.50 10.68 10.60
C ARG A 110 0.47 9.98 11.54
N GLY A 111 1.26 10.74 12.31
CA GLY A 111 2.26 10.21 13.24
C GLY A 111 3.49 9.58 12.58
N LYS A 112 3.61 9.64 11.26
CA LYS A 112 4.76 9.10 10.52
C LYS A 112 5.68 10.22 10.06
N PHE A 113 6.98 9.98 10.20
CA PHE A 113 8.08 10.85 9.73
C PHE A 113 7.88 12.34 10.01
N GLU A 114 7.58 13.15 9.00
CA GLU A 114 7.42 14.60 9.15
C GLU A 114 5.97 15.02 9.47
N SER A 115 5.01 14.10 9.43
CA SER A 115 3.62 14.35 9.83
C SER A 115 3.46 14.40 11.35
N GLU A 116 2.50 15.22 11.80
CA GLU A 116 2.11 15.34 13.21
C GLU A 116 1.11 14.26 13.61
N GLY A 117 0.84 14.18 14.91
CA GLY A 117 -0.18 13.29 15.48
C GLY A 117 0.35 11.93 15.88
N ILE A 118 -0.56 10.99 16.05
CA ILE A 118 -0.30 9.62 16.46
C ILE A 118 -0.80 8.70 15.37
N TYR A 119 0.05 7.81 14.90
CA TYR A 119 -0.35 6.79 13.95
C TYR A 119 -1.30 5.79 14.62
N SER A 120 -2.38 5.49 13.93
CA SER A 120 -3.31 4.42 14.29
C SER A 120 -3.60 3.61 13.03
N PRO A 121 -3.57 2.27 13.11
CA PRO A 121 -3.77 1.42 11.94
C PRO A 121 -5.15 1.60 11.32
N PRO A 122 -5.32 1.12 10.11
CA PRO A 122 -5.64 1.84 8.88
C PRO A 122 -6.86 2.71 8.94
N ALA A 123 -7.84 2.42 9.78
CA ALA A 123 -9.10 3.17 9.67
C ALA A 123 -9.20 4.38 10.56
N GLY A 124 -8.73 4.32 11.72
CA GLY A 124 -8.92 5.38 12.71
C GLY A 124 -9.02 6.76 12.09
N SER A 125 -7.92 7.46 12.06
CA SER A 125 -7.84 8.75 11.36
C SER A 125 -7.57 8.66 9.85
N GLU A 126 -7.10 7.50 9.32
CA GLU A 126 -6.65 7.42 7.92
C GLU A 126 -7.76 7.68 6.90
N ALA A 127 -8.98 7.20 7.17
CA ALA A 127 -10.14 7.46 6.32
C ALA A 127 -10.46 8.96 6.25
N GLU A 128 -10.55 9.61 7.41
CA GLU A 128 -10.83 11.03 7.52
C GLU A 128 -9.68 11.90 7.00
N ASP A 129 -8.44 11.52 7.28
CA ASP A 129 -7.25 12.20 6.75
C ASP A 129 -7.18 12.09 5.22
N GLY A 130 -7.56 10.94 4.66
CA GLY A 130 -7.69 10.77 3.22
C GLY A 130 -8.73 11.70 2.61
N TYR A 131 -9.90 11.78 3.24
CA TYR A 131 -10.96 12.71 2.84
C TYR A 131 -10.47 14.18 2.90
N ASP A 132 -9.87 14.59 4.01
CA ASP A 132 -9.38 15.95 4.21
C ASP A 132 -8.22 16.31 3.27
N ALA A 133 -7.35 15.36 2.97
CA ALA A 133 -6.29 15.55 1.99
C ALA A 133 -6.87 15.78 0.58
N VAL A 134 -7.86 14.99 0.16
CA VAL A 134 -8.57 15.19 -1.11
C VAL A 134 -9.27 16.54 -1.15
N ASP A 135 -9.95 16.92 -0.07
CA ASP A 135 -10.64 18.21 0.05
C ASP A 135 -9.68 19.40 -0.04
N TRP A 136 -8.55 19.32 0.67
CA TRP A 136 -7.51 20.35 0.61
C TRP A 136 -6.92 20.48 -0.80
N ILE A 137 -6.57 19.36 -1.44
CA ILE A 137 -6.03 19.31 -2.79
C ILE A 137 -7.01 19.90 -3.80
N ALA A 138 -8.28 19.52 -3.73
CA ALA A 138 -9.29 19.98 -4.67
C ALA A 138 -9.53 21.51 -4.63
N LYS A 139 -9.25 22.14 -3.48
CA LYS A 139 -9.40 23.59 -3.26
C LYS A 139 -8.18 24.42 -3.67
N GLN A 140 -7.07 23.80 -4.06
CA GLN A 140 -5.89 24.55 -4.46
C GLN A 140 -6.07 25.22 -5.81
N SER A 141 -5.46 26.39 -5.98
CA SER A 141 -5.57 27.17 -7.24
C SER A 141 -5.01 26.44 -8.45
N TRP A 142 -4.04 25.57 -8.24
CA TRP A 142 -3.37 24.75 -9.28
C TRP A 142 -4.11 23.43 -9.57
N SER A 143 -5.12 23.05 -8.77
CA SER A 143 -5.89 21.83 -8.96
C SER A 143 -7.10 22.07 -9.86
N ASN A 144 -7.39 21.12 -10.77
CA ASN A 144 -8.63 21.13 -11.55
C ASN A 144 -9.83 20.54 -10.78
N GLY A 145 -9.59 20.09 -9.54
CA GLY A 145 -10.61 19.50 -8.66
C GLY A 145 -10.80 18.00 -8.82
N LYS A 146 -10.14 17.34 -9.76
CA LYS A 146 -10.16 15.88 -9.89
C LYS A 146 -8.96 15.25 -9.21
N VAL A 147 -9.20 14.31 -8.29
CA VAL A 147 -8.17 13.62 -7.54
C VAL A 147 -8.28 12.12 -7.78
N GLY A 148 -7.15 11.49 -8.09
CA GLY A 148 -6.98 10.06 -8.09
C GLY A 148 -6.11 9.63 -6.90
N MET A 149 -6.25 8.38 -6.44
CA MET A 149 -5.33 7.82 -5.44
C MET A 149 -4.55 6.64 -6.03
N HIS A 150 -3.32 6.44 -5.55
CA HIS A 150 -2.42 5.42 -6.06
C HIS A 150 -1.51 4.89 -4.97
N GLY A 151 -1.12 3.63 -5.07
CA GLY A 151 -0.09 3.05 -4.22
C GLY A 151 -0.25 1.57 -3.95
N CYS A 152 0.84 0.96 -3.48
CA CYS A 152 0.92 -0.47 -3.20
C CYS A 152 0.99 -0.73 -1.68
N SER A 153 0.41 -1.82 -1.19
CA SER A 153 0.43 -2.21 0.22
C SER A 153 -0.39 -1.23 1.07
N TYR A 154 0.13 -0.72 2.16
CA TYR A 154 -0.57 0.25 3.01
C TYR A 154 -1.12 1.47 2.24
N PRO A 155 -0.43 2.06 1.25
CA PRO A 155 -1.03 3.04 0.35
C PRO A 155 -2.28 2.57 -0.42
N ALA A 156 -2.53 1.28 -0.57
CA ALA A 156 -3.81 0.75 -1.06
C ALA A 156 -4.86 0.68 0.05
N GLU A 157 -4.47 0.34 1.28
CA GLU A 157 -5.39 0.33 2.43
C GLU A 157 -6.00 1.69 2.70
N VAL A 158 -5.19 2.76 2.66
CA VAL A 158 -5.71 4.12 2.89
C VAL A 158 -6.65 4.59 1.78
N GLN A 159 -6.53 4.07 0.56
CA GLN A 159 -7.49 4.29 -0.51
C GLN A 159 -8.84 3.65 -0.16
N ALA A 160 -8.80 2.38 0.20
CA ALA A 160 -9.99 1.63 0.59
C ALA A 160 -10.66 2.23 1.84
N ALA A 161 -9.88 2.66 2.83
CA ALA A 161 -10.42 3.35 4.01
C ALA A 161 -11.11 4.68 3.65
N THR A 162 -10.61 5.40 2.64
CA THR A 162 -11.15 6.69 2.20
C THR A 162 -12.41 6.54 1.33
N ALA A 163 -12.51 5.48 0.52
CA ALA A 163 -13.55 5.29 -0.48
C ALA A 163 -14.99 5.35 0.06
N PRO A 164 -15.35 4.74 1.22
CA PRO A 164 -16.70 4.82 1.79
C PRO A 164 -17.16 6.23 2.16
N LEU A 165 -16.25 7.17 2.37
CA LEU A 165 -16.58 8.57 2.66
C LEU A 165 -17.05 9.33 1.44
N LYS A 166 -16.95 8.76 0.25
CA LYS A 166 -17.50 9.27 -1.03
C LYS A 166 -17.21 10.75 -1.27
N HIS A 167 -15.92 11.14 -1.16
CA HIS A 167 -15.53 12.52 -1.43
C HIS A 167 -15.81 12.86 -2.90
N PRO A 168 -16.55 13.97 -3.20
CA PRO A 168 -17.00 14.27 -4.57
C PRO A 168 -15.85 14.53 -5.56
N ASN A 169 -14.66 14.86 -5.08
CA ASN A 169 -13.47 15.10 -5.90
C ASN A 169 -12.57 13.86 -6.01
N LEU A 170 -12.84 12.76 -5.28
CA LEU A 170 -12.15 11.49 -5.45
C LEU A 170 -12.76 10.77 -6.66
N THR A 171 -12.09 10.86 -7.79
CA THR A 171 -12.61 10.40 -9.09
C THR A 171 -12.29 8.94 -9.36
N THR A 172 -11.09 8.48 -9.00
CA THR A 172 -10.62 7.13 -9.30
C THR A 172 -9.50 6.68 -8.37
N MET A 173 -9.24 5.36 -8.35
CA MET A 173 -8.20 4.76 -7.53
C MET A 173 -7.44 3.66 -8.29
N ILE A 174 -6.18 3.43 -7.92
CA ILE A 174 -5.41 2.23 -8.27
C ILE A 174 -4.86 1.64 -6.97
N PRO A 175 -5.67 0.89 -6.20
CA PRO A 175 -5.18 0.14 -5.05
C PRO A 175 -4.42 -1.11 -5.52
N ARG A 176 -3.16 -1.24 -5.06
CA ARG A 176 -2.26 -2.32 -5.46
C ARG A 176 -1.84 -3.16 -4.25
N ASN A 177 -1.99 -4.50 -4.33
CA ASN A 177 -1.62 -5.42 -3.24
C ASN A 177 -2.15 -4.96 -1.87
N GLY A 178 -3.38 -4.70 -1.81
CA GLY A 178 -4.24 -4.31 -0.69
C GLY A 178 -5.68 -4.34 -1.18
N PRO A 179 -6.59 -3.99 -0.35
CA PRO A 179 -6.50 -3.64 1.06
C PRO A 179 -6.45 -4.86 1.97
N PHE A 180 -6.16 -4.63 3.26
CA PHE A 180 -6.28 -5.66 4.28
C PHE A 180 -7.58 -5.50 5.09
N ILE A 181 -8.63 -4.97 4.48
CA ILE A 181 -9.89 -4.55 5.13
C ILE A 181 -11.09 -5.48 4.85
N GLY A 182 -10.91 -6.50 4.02
CA GLY A 182 -12.02 -7.31 3.52
C GLY A 182 -12.54 -8.38 4.47
N ALA A 183 -12.02 -8.47 5.68
CA ALA A 183 -12.27 -9.60 6.56
C ALA A 183 -13.60 -9.58 7.29
N ALA A 184 -14.40 -8.52 7.23
CA ALA A 184 -15.53 -8.30 8.13
C ALA A 184 -16.73 -9.23 7.89
N ASN A 185 -16.94 -9.77 6.70
CA ASN A 185 -18.15 -10.51 6.38
C ASN A 185 -18.03 -12.03 6.49
N GLY A 186 -17.81 -12.53 7.68
CA GLY A 186 -18.19 -13.89 8.06
C GLY A 186 -17.34 -15.04 7.52
N ARG A 187 -16.79 -14.95 6.34
CA ARG A 187 -16.03 -16.02 5.69
C ARG A 187 -14.52 -15.90 5.89
N TYR A 188 -14.03 -14.68 5.99
CA TYR A 188 -12.61 -14.34 6.13
C TYR A 188 -12.41 -13.34 7.28
N ARG A 189 -12.88 -13.70 8.47
CA ARG A 189 -12.73 -12.87 9.69
C ARG A 189 -11.28 -12.74 10.17
N TYR A 190 -10.35 -13.18 9.37
CA TYR A 190 -8.94 -13.09 9.67
C TYR A 190 -8.30 -12.18 8.64
N TRP A 191 -7.86 -11.05 9.10
CA TRP A 191 -6.93 -10.23 8.36
C TRP A 191 -5.82 -11.10 7.75
N SER A 192 -5.21 -10.68 6.64
CA SER A 192 -4.09 -11.37 6.00
C SER A 192 -2.95 -11.76 6.96
N GLY A 193 -2.83 -11.09 8.11
CA GLY A 193 -1.94 -11.49 9.20
C GLY A 193 -2.25 -12.83 9.87
N PHE A 194 -3.45 -13.40 9.67
CA PHE A 194 -3.82 -14.70 10.25
C PHE A 194 -4.36 -15.64 9.17
N LYS A 195 -3.61 -16.65 8.82
CA LYS A 195 -4.04 -17.70 7.89
C LYS A 195 -4.54 -18.93 8.65
N GLY A 196 -5.84 -19.21 8.53
CA GLY A 196 -6.45 -20.33 9.25
C GLY A 196 -6.37 -20.23 10.78
N GLY A 197 -6.30 -19.02 11.34
CA GLY A 197 -6.15 -18.77 12.78
C GLY A 197 -4.72 -18.79 13.29
N VAL A 198 -3.74 -18.98 12.42
CA VAL A 198 -2.30 -18.91 12.73
C VAL A 198 -1.75 -17.58 12.23
N LEU A 199 -1.03 -16.87 13.10
CA LEU A 199 -0.38 -15.62 12.72
C LEU A 199 0.65 -15.87 11.60
N ASP A 200 0.53 -15.12 10.51
CA ASP A 200 1.60 -15.03 9.51
C ASP A 200 2.74 -14.18 10.08
N PHE A 201 3.70 -14.86 10.69
CA PHE A 201 4.81 -14.22 11.37
C PHE A 201 5.64 -13.37 10.43
N ALA A 202 5.97 -13.91 9.25
CA ALA A 202 6.91 -13.29 8.32
C ALA A 202 6.41 -11.96 7.76
N ALA A 203 5.11 -11.85 7.49
CA ALA A 203 4.51 -10.62 7.00
C ALA A 203 4.17 -9.64 8.13
N THR A 204 3.59 -10.14 9.22
CA THR A 204 2.99 -9.29 10.25
C THR A 204 3.99 -8.71 11.23
N VAL A 205 4.87 -9.55 11.79
CA VAL A 205 5.74 -9.14 12.90
C VAL A 205 6.79 -8.11 12.46
N PRO A 206 7.55 -8.32 11.37
CA PRO A 206 8.48 -7.31 10.87
C PRO A 206 7.81 -5.99 10.49
N TRP A 207 6.61 -6.06 9.91
CA TRP A 207 5.87 -4.86 9.53
C TRP A 207 5.47 -4.02 10.77
N TYR A 208 4.91 -4.66 11.81
CA TYR A 208 4.60 -3.94 13.06
C TYR A 208 5.85 -3.41 13.75
N PHE A 209 6.96 -4.11 13.65
CA PHE A 209 8.23 -3.65 14.18
C PHE A 209 8.73 -2.40 13.44
N SER A 210 8.73 -2.39 12.10
CA SER A 210 9.32 -1.31 11.29
C SER A 210 8.35 -0.18 10.98
N SER A 211 7.11 -0.52 10.62
CA SER A 211 6.14 0.41 10.06
C SER A 211 4.89 0.63 10.90
N GLY A 212 4.54 -0.29 11.79
CA GLY A 212 3.37 -0.22 12.66
C GLY A 212 3.52 0.67 13.90
N ASN A 213 4.62 1.40 14.05
CA ASN A 213 4.90 2.26 15.20
C ASN A 213 3.99 3.49 15.26
N LYS A 214 3.62 3.91 16.49
CA LYS A 214 2.72 5.07 16.69
C LYS A 214 3.36 6.41 16.39
N TYR A 215 4.68 6.51 16.47
CA TYR A 215 5.41 7.76 16.29
C TYR A 215 6.70 7.53 15.50
N SER A 216 7.19 8.60 14.89
CA SER A 216 8.51 8.60 14.28
C SER A 216 9.32 9.85 14.72
N PHE A 217 9.62 10.80 13.83
CA PHE A 217 10.50 11.94 14.17
C PHE A 217 9.84 13.02 15.02
N LYS A 218 8.52 13.09 15.05
CA LYS A 218 7.77 14.12 15.78
C LYS A 218 6.78 13.50 16.76
N PRO A 219 7.27 12.93 17.90
CA PRO A 219 6.38 12.40 18.91
C PRO A 219 5.49 13.52 19.47
N PRO A 220 4.22 13.24 19.83
CA PRO A 220 3.35 14.21 20.45
C PRO A 220 3.86 14.61 21.82
N PRO A 221 3.45 15.78 22.36
CA PRO A 221 3.76 16.17 23.71
C PRO A 221 3.12 15.22 24.73
N GLY A 222 3.79 15.03 25.87
CA GLY A 222 3.26 14.23 26.98
C GLY A 222 3.82 12.81 27.10
N LEU A 223 4.72 12.40 26.20
CA LEU A 223 5.48 11.18 26.35
C LEU A 223 6.56 11.34 27.45
N SER A 224 6.88 10.24 28.12
CA SER A 224 8.00 10.18 29.07
C SER A 224 9.34 10.29 28.34
N ASP A 225 10.38 10.71 29.07
CA ASP A 225 11.74 10.77 28.54
C ASP A 225 12.24 9.39 28.06
N GLU A 226 11.78 8.30 28.69
CA GLU A 226 12.12 6.93 28.29
C GLU A 226 11.48 6.56 26.94
N GLU A 227 10.21 6.91 26.74
CA GLU A 227 9.52 6.70 25.45
C GLU A 227 10.15 7.52 24.32
N ILE A 228 10.49 8.79 24.62
CA ILE A 228 11.19 9.66 23.66
C ILE A 228 12.57 9.10 23.32
N ALA A 229 13.31 8.58 24.31
CA ALA A 229 14.62 7.97 24.08
C ALA A 229 14.49 6.74 23.17
N LYS A 230 13.55 5.84 23.44
CA LYS A 230 13.28 4.67 22.57
C LYS A 230 12.95 5.06 21.13
N ILE A 231 12.12 6.09 20.93
CA ILE A 231 11.79 6.60 19.60
C ILE A 231 13.04 7.15 18.90
N ARG A 232 13.89 7.89 19.60
CA ARG A 232 15.15 8.42 19.04
C ARG A 232 16.14 7.33 18.68
N ASP A 233 16.29 6.32 19.52
CA ASP A 233 17.20 5.21 19.28
C ASP A 233 16.72 4.36 18.10
N PHE A 234 15.41 4.22 17.96
CA PHE A 234 14.78 3.46 16.88
C PHE A 234 14.79 4.22 15.55
N TYR A 235 14.49 5.51 15.59
CA TYR A 235 14.47 6.39 14.42
C TYR A 235 15.60 7.42 14.50
N SER A 236 16.82 7.01 14.17
CA SER A 236 17.87 7.99 13.94
C SER A 236 17.48 8.92 12.79
N PRO A 237 17.67 10.25 12.93
CA PRO A 237 17.46 11.18 11.80
C PRO A 237 18.29 10.86 10.56
N GLN A 238 19.37 10.08 10.71
CA GLN A 238 20.24 9.59 9.65
C GLN A 238 19.87 8.19 9.17
N ALA A 239 19.02 7.45 9.90
CA ALA A 239 18.56 6.14 9.50
C ALA A 239 17.22 6.26 8.78
N THR A 240 17.14 5.73 7.58
CA THR A 240 15.89 5.63 6.82
C THR A 240 15.09 4.39 7.20
N THR A 241 15.72 3.43 7.88
CA THR A 241 15.14 2.15 8.28
C THR A 241 15.29 1.92 9.78
N ALA A 242 14.33 1.20 10.36
CA ALA A 242 14.39 0.73 11.73
C ALA A 242 15.61 -0.19 11.94
N PRO A 243 16.21 -0.22 13.17
CA PRO A 243 17.25 -1.19 13.47
C PRO A 243 16.77 -2.62 13.22
N GLU A 244 17.60 -3.44 12.59
CA GLU A 244 17.28 -4.85 12.33
C GLU A 244 17.40 -5.67 13.63
N PRO A 245 16.33 -6.32 14.09
CA PRO A 245 16.40 -7.18 15.26
C PRO A 245 16.95 -8.57 14.91
N ASP A 246 17.43 -9.28 15.92
CA ASP A 246 17.83 -10.68 15.79
C ASP A 246 16.61 -11.59 15.63
N TRP A 247 16.07 -11.65 14.41
CA TRP A 247 14.87 -12.45 14.09
C TRP A 247 15.08 -13.94 14.31
N GLU A 248 16.30 -14.48 14.12
CA GLU A 248 16.61 -15.88 14.38
C GLU A 248 16.32 -16.27 15.83
N LYS A 249 16.55 -15.34 16.74
CA LYS A 249 16.31 -15.51 18.17
C LYS A 249 14.86 -15.20 18.53
N LEU A 250 14.32 -14.14 17.97
CA LEU A 250 12.99 -13.63 18.31
C LEU A 250 11.86 -14.54 17.84
N VAL A 251 12.04 -15.29 16.75
CA VAL A 251 11.04 -16.26 16.26
C VAL A 251 10.67 -17.34 17.29
N TRP A 252 11.54 -17.57 18.29
CA TRP A 252 11.29 -18.50 19.40
C TRP A 252 10.63 -17.87 20.62
N THR A 253 10.16 -16.62 20.51
CA THR A 253 9.52 -15.92 21.62
C THR A 253 8.17 -16.55 21.97
N LEU A 254 8.05 -16.96 23.25
CA LEU A 254 6.78 -17.42 23.83
C LEU A 254 6.54 -16.68 25.16
N PRO A 255 5.32 -16.24 25.43
CA PRO A 255 4.21 -16.10 24.48
C PRO A 255 4.54 -15.09 23.37
N LEU A 256 3.96 -15.29 22.18
CA LEU A 256 4.24 -14.46 21.00
C LEU A 256 3.90 -12.98 21.20
N ILE A 257 2.93 -12.66 22.05
CA ILE A 257 2.53 -11.28 22.37
C ILE A 257 3.66 -10.44 22.98
N ASP A 258 4.70 -11.06 23.52
CA ASP A 258 5.85 -10.36 24.08
C ASP A 258 6.90 -9.96 23.03
N ILE A 259 6.73 -10.35 21.79
CA ILE A 259 7.78 -10.24 20.76
C ILE A 259 8.19 -8.79 20.49
N MET A 260 7.24 -7.87 20.44
CA MET A 260 7.53 -6.45 20.20
C MET A 260 8.38 -5.85 21.33
N ASN A 261 8.06 -6.18 22.60
CA ASN A 261 8.84 -5.75 23.74
C ASN A 261 10.26 -6.34 23.72
N LYS A 262 10.39 -7.64 23.39
CA LYS A 262 11.70 -8.30 23.31
C LYS A 262 12.55 -7.82 22.14
N ALA A 263 11.90 -7.42 21.05
CA ALA A 263 12.56 -6.78 19.91
C ALA A 263 12.98 -5.33 20.19
N GLY A 264 12.49 -4.72 21.29
CA GLY A 264 12.75 -3.31 21.60
C GLY A 264 11.93 -2.34 20.74
N ALA A 265 10.83 -2.81 20.12
CA ALA A 265 9.97 -1.99 19.29
C ALA A 265 9.39 -0.79 20.06
N PRO A 266 9.27 0.38 19.43
CA PRO A 266 8.46 1.48 19.96
C PRO A 266 6.99 1.08 20.13
N PRO A 267 6.18 1.90 20.82
CA PRO A 267 4.74 1.64 20.96
C PRO A 267 4.06 1.40 19.60
N ASN A 268 3.30 0.31 19.52
CA ASN A 268 2.56 -0.11 18.34
C ASN A 268 1.30 -0.89 18.74
N ASP A 269 0.43 -1.22 17.78
CA ASP A 269 -0.84 -1.89 18.01
C ASP A 269 -0.78 -3.41 17.84
N PHE A 270 0.41 -4.01 17.79
CA PHE A 270 0.56 -5.46 17.60
C PHE A 270 -0.15 -6.28 18.69
N LEU A 271 -0.11 -5.83 19.96
CA LEU A 271 -0.78 -6.51 21.05
C LEU A 271 -2.31 -6.56 20.85
N ASP A 272 -2.89 -5.44 20.44
CA ASP A 272 -4.33 -5.37 20.13
C ASP A 272 -4.67 -6.32 18.98
N LEU A 273 -3.91 -6.29 17.89
CA LEU A 273 -4.07 -7.21 16.77
C LEU A 273 -4.01 -8.68 17.22
N ALA A 274 -3.03 -9.03 18.05
CA ALA A 274 -2.75 -10.42 18.42
C ALA A 274 -3.72 -11.00 19.47
N THR A 275 -4.48 -10.16 20.17
CA THR A 275 -5.30 -10.57 21.33
C THR A 275 -6.79 -10.29 21.20
N ARG A 276 -7.22 -9.51 20.22
CA ARG A 276 -8.64 -9.18 20.06
C ARG A 276 -9.43 -10.29 19.39
N ASP A 277 -10.62 -10.52 19.92
CA ASP A 277 -11.58 -11.46 19.32
C ASP A 277 -12.16 -10.93 18.00
N PHE A 278 -12.57 -11.83 17.13
CA PHE A 278 -13.12 -11.47 15.80
C PHE A 278 -14.35 -10.58 15.81
N GLY A 279 -15.17 -10.67 16.82
CA GLY A 279 -16.38 -9.87 16.97
C GLY A 279 -16.13 -8.51 17.63
N ASP A 280 -14.88 -8.19 17.94
CA ASP A 280 -14.55 -6.91 18.58
C ASP A 280 -14.82 -5.76 17.60
N PRO A 281 -15.61 -4.74 17.98
CA PRO A 281 -15.86 -3.56 17.16
C PRO A 281 -14.59 -2.83 16.74
N TRP A 282 -13.49 -3.02 17.44
CA TRP A 282 -12.19 -2.46 17.10
C TRP A 282 -11.76 -2.75 15.65
N TRP A 283 -12.10 -3.92 15.12
CA TRP A 283 -11.76 -4.28 13.74
C TRP A 283 -12.44 -3.37 12.73
N HIS A 284 -13.68 -2.97 12.99
CA HIS A 284 -14.37 -1.99 12.18
C HIS A 284 -13.93 -0.55 12.53
N ASP A 285 -14.02 -0.19 13.82
CA ASP A 285 -13.88 1.20 14.26
C ASP A 285 -12.44 1.74 14.19
N THR A 286 -11.45 0.84 14.30
CA THR A 286 -10.03 1.21 14.33
C THR A 286 -9.27 0.69 13.11
N MET A 287 -9.50 -0.58 12.72
CA MET A 287 -8.83 -1.18 11.57
C MET A 287 -9.53 -0.88 10.23
N GLY A 288 -10.77 -0.39 10.24
CA GLY A 288 -11.54 -0.04 9.05
C GLY A 288 -12.03 -1.20 8.23
N TYR A 289 -12.18 -2.33 8.85
CA TYR A 289 -12.76 -3.47 8.17
C TYR A 289 -14.19 -3.18 7.80
N TYR A 290 -14.55 -3.45 6.56
CA TYR A 290 -15.91 -3.29 6.10
C TYR A 290 -16.83 -4.28 6.82
N ASP A 291 -17.97 -3.78 7.32
CA ASP A 291 -18.99 -4.60 7.95
C ASP A 291 -20.15 -4.97 7.01
N GLY A 292 -20.09 -4.47 5.78
CA GLY A 292 -21.09 -4.69 4.74
C GLY A 292 -22.12 -3.56 4.61
N THR A 293 -22.04 -2.53 5.45
CA THR A 293 -22.92 -1.36 5.39
C THR A 293 -22.37 -0.22 4.52
N GLU A 294 -21.06 -0.21 4.27
CA GLU A 294 -20.41 0.82 3.48
C GLU A 294 -20.90 0.79 2.04
N THR A 295 -21.00 1.95 1.46
CA THR A 295 -21.29 2.14 0.05
C THR A 295 -20.18 2.92 -0.63
N ILE A 296 -19.92 2.64 -1.90
CA ILE A 296 -18.77 3.12 -2.66
C ILE A 296 -19.25 3.97 -3.83
N ASP A 297 -18.56 5.05 -4.14
CA ASP A 297 -18.84 5.86 -5.33
C ASP A 297 -17.55 6.33 -6.02
N VAL A 298 -16.69 5.39 -6.33
CA VAL A 298 -15.40 5.64 -6.99
C VAL A 298 -15.08 4.50 -7.96
N THR A 299 -14.48 4.81 -9.10
CA THR A 299 -13.97 3.82 -10.04
C THR A 299 -12.61 3.32 -9.58
N ALA A 300 -12.28 2.04 -9.81
CA ALA A 300 -11.00 1.52 -9.39
C ALA A 300 -10.41 0.46 -10.32
N LEU A 301 -9.09 0.47 -10.42
CA LEU A 301 -8.27 -0.58 -10.99
C LEU A 301 -7.55 -1.31 -9.85
N HIS A 302 -8.09 -2.45 -9.44
CA HIS A 302 -7.50 -3.29 -8.41
C HIS A 302 -6.38 -4.13 -9.00
N VAL A 303 -5.21 -4.15 -8.37
CA VAL A 303 -4.09 -4.97 -8.82
C VAL A 303 -3.54 -5.77 -7.65
N SER A 304 -3.33 -7.06 -7.84
CA SER A 304 -2.71 -7.93 -6.84
C SER A 304 -1.86 -9.03 -7.49
N SER A 305 -1.33 -9.93 -6.70
CA SER A 305 -0.47 -11.02 -7.15
C SER A 305 -0.84 -12.33 -6.47
N TRP A 306 -0.71 -13.46 -7.17
CA TRP A 306 -1.02 -14.79 -6.60
C TRP A 306 -0.21 -15.15 -5.36
N TYR A 307 1.03 -14.67 -5.28
CA TYR A 307 1.93 -14.88 -4.14
C TYR A 307 1.91 -13.70 -3.17
N ASP A 308 0.78 -12.99 -3.11
CA ASP A 308 0.53 -11.91 -2.17
C ASP A 308 -0.32 -12.38 -1.00
N ILE A 309 -0.05 -11.83 0.17
CA ILE A 309 -0.83 -12.12 1.39
C ILE A 309 -2.25 -11.57 1.32
N SER A 310 -2.51 -10.58 0.46
CA SER A 310 -3.77 -9.85 0.33
C SER A 310 -4.55 -10.16 -0.95
N VAL A 311 -4.20 -11.21 -1.70
CA VAL A 311 -4.87 -11.47 -2.99
C VAL A 311 -6.37 -11.75 -2.84
N ASP A 312 -6.76 -12.49 -1.81
CA ASP A 312 -8.16 -12.79 -1.50
C ASP A 312 -8.93 -11.54 -1.05
N GLU A 313 -8.30 -10.66 -0.29
CA GLU A 313 -8.90 -9.38 0.09
C GLU A 313 -9.04 -8.43 -1.11
N THR A 314 -8.06 -8.39 -2.01
CA THR A 314 -8.18 -7.59 -3.24
C THR A 314 -9.34 -8.08 -4.13
N ILE A 315 -9.50 -9.40 -4.27
CA ILE A 315 -10.63 -9.99 -4.99
C ILE A 315 -11.96 -9.67 -4.30
N TYR A 316 -11.99 -9.73 -2.96
CA TYR A 316 -13.15 -9.35 -2.18
C TYR A 316 -13.50 -7.88 -2.40
N GLU A 317 -12.53 -6.96 -2.31
CA GLU A 317 -12.74 -5.53 -2.54
C GLU A 317 -13.29 -5.24 -3.93
N PHE A 318 -12.72 -5.85 -4.97
CA PHE A 318 -13.21 -5.72 -6.34
C PHE A 318 -14.70 -6.07 -6.45
N ASN A 319 -15.13 -7.21 -5.87
CA ASN A 319 -16.53 -7.62 -5.88
C ASN A 319 -17.39 -6.68 -4.99
N TYR A 320 -16.89 -6.32 -3.82
CA TYR A 320 -17.58 -5.41 -2.90
C TYR A 320 -17.84 -4.05 -3.54
N PHE A 321 -16.87 -3.47 -4.21
CA PHE A 321 -17.01 -2.19 -4.89
C PHE A 321 -18.05 -2.25 -6.02
N ARG A 322 -18.11 -3.35 -6.77
CA ARG A 322 -19.15 -3.58 -7.78
C ARG A 322 -20.54 -3.67 -7.19
N GLU A 323 -20.69 -4.40 -6.09
CA GLU A 323 -21.98 -4.66 -5.44
C GLU A 323 -22.50 -3.47 -4.65
N LYS A 324 -21.60 -2.71 -4.03
CA LYS A 324 -21.92 -1.60 -3.12
C LYS A 324 -21.79 -0.21 -3.75
N ALA A 325 -21.52 -0.15 -5.05
CA ALA A 325 -21.47 1.10 -5.78
C ALA A 325 -22.84 1.78 -5.78
N VAL A 326 -22.84 3.10 -5.53
CA VAL A 326 -24.08 3.90 -5.55
C VAL A 326 -24.38 4.49 -6.91
N SER A 327 -23.38 4.67 -7.77
CA SER A 327 -23.56 5.11 -9.16
C SER A 327 -23.32 3.98 -10.16
N GLU A 328 -24.01 4.04 -11.31
CA GLU A 328 -23.78 3.11 -12.42
C GLU A 328 -22.33 3.21 -12.93
N THR A 329 -21.75 4.40 -12.94
CA THR A 329 -20.37 4.61 -13.36
C THR A 329 -19.41 3.87 -12.44
N ALA A 330 -19.54 3.97 -11.12
CA ALA A 330 -18.69 3.24 -10.18
C ALA A 330 -18.91 1.72 -10.30
N ALA A 331 -20.16 1.25 -10.40
CA ALA A 331 -20.48 -0.17 -10.56
C ALA A 331 -19.87 -0.79 -11.83
N ALA A 332 -19.96 -0.07 -12.95
CA ALA A 332 -19.49 -0.54 -14.24
C ALA A 332 -17.96 -0.46 -14.43
N ASN A 333 -17.26 0.33 -13.61
CA ASN A 333 -15.85 0.63 -13.81
C ASN A 333 -14.98 0.20 -12.61
N GLN A 334 -15.16 -1.06 -12.23
CA GLN A 334 -14.21 -1.80 -11.39
C GLN A 334 -13.47 -2.79 -12.26
N PHE A 335 -12.14 -2.80 -12.18
CA PHE A 335 -11.26 -3.69 -12.94
C PHE A 335 -10.30 -4.40 -12.00
N LEU A 336 -9.89 -5.63 -12.36
CA LEU A 336 -9.02 -6.46 -11.53
C LEU A 336 -7.89 -7.05 -12.39
N ILE A 337 -6.66 -6.96 -11.91
CA ILE A 337 -5.50 -7.64 -12.48
C ILE A 337 -4.84 -8.47 -11.38
N ILE A 338 -4.66 -9.79 -11.62
CA ILE A 338 -3.93 -10.69 -10.73
C ILE A 338 -2.66 -11.18 -11.43
N ALA A 339 -1.53 -10.67 -11.00
CA ALA A 339 -0.20 -11.01 -11.49
C ALA A 339 0.32 -12.33 -10.88
N PRO A 340 1.28 -13.00 -11.50
CA PRO A 340 1.86 -14.23 -10.94
C PRO A 340 3.10 -13.98 -10.07
N THR A 341 3.28 -12.80 -9.52
CA THR A 341 4.46 -12.37 -8.77
C THR A 341 4.19 -12.26 -7.27
N THR A 342 5.13 -11.70 -6.52
CA THR A 342 5.03 -11.44 -5.09
C THR A 342 4.52 -10.03 -4.80
N HIS A 343 4.47 -9.66 -3.52
CA HIS A 343 3.98 -8.36 -3.03
C HIS A 343 4.66 -7.17 -3.72
N CYS A 344 3.89 -6.31 -4.38
CA CYS A 344 4.34 -5.09 -5.04
C CYS A 344 5.46 -5.25 -6.10
N SER A 345 5.60 -6.45 -6.71
CA SER A 345 6.73 -6.74 -7.61
C SER A 345 6.36 -7.07 -9.06
N TYR A 346 5.11 -6.91 -9.45
CA TYR A 346 4.64 -7.33 -10.78
C TYR A 346 5.20 -6.48 -11.94
N GLU A 347 5.56 -5.22 -11.73
CA GLU A 347 6.23 -4.40 -12.74
C GLU A 347 7.67 -4.87 -13.03
N GLN A 348 8.21 -5.73 -12.17
CA GLN A 348 9.56 -6.31 -12.30
C GLN A 348 9.57 -7.65 -13.03
N ALA A 349 8.39 -8.15 -13.44
CA ALA A 349 8.29 -9.39 -14.20
C ALA A 349 9.11 -9.32 -15.51
N THR A 350 9.75 -10.46 -15.88
CA THR A 350 10.63 -10.60 -17.01
C THR A 350 10.15 -11.68 -17.97
N GLU A 351 10.86 -11.92 -19.06
CA GLU A 351 10.63 -13.08 -19.94
C GLU A 351 10.82 -14.42 -19.24
N HIS A 352 11.60 -14.44 -18.16
CA HIS A 352 11.87 -15.59 -17.31
C HIS A 352 11.63 -15.23 -15.86
N THR A 353 10.37 -14.98 -15.51
CA THR A 353 9.99 -14.63 -14.15
C THR A 353 10.08 -15.86 -13.25
N VAL A 354 10.87 -15.77 -12.19
CA VAL A 354 11.01 -16.83 -11.18
C VAL A 354 10.37 -16.37 -9.87
N VAL A 355 9.51 -17.20 -9.28
CA VAL A 355 8.92 -16.97 -7.97
C VAL A 355 9.18 -18.18 -7.08
N GLY A 356 10.00 -18.01 -6.03
CA GLY A 356 10.57 -19.12 -5.30
C GLY A 356 11.37 -20.02 -6.22
N ASP A 357 11.07 -21.31 -6.27
CA ASP A 357 11.72 -22.29 -7.14
C ASP A 357 11.02 -22.49 -8.51
N ARG A 358 10.04 -21.64 -8.85
CA ARG A 358 9.22 -21.82 -10.04
C ARG A 358 9.57 -20.78 -11.10
N ASP A 359 10.00 -21.24 -12.26
CA ASP A 359 10.00 -20.45 -13.49
C ASP A 359 8.56 -20.43 -14.04
N ILE A 360 7.97 -19.25 -14.08
CA ILE A 360 6.62 -19.02 -14.56
C ILE A 360 6.61 -18.42 -15.97
N GLY A 361 7.76 -18.34 -16.62
CA GLY A 361 7.89 -17.83 -18.00
C GLY A 361 7.73 -16.33 -18.12
N ASP A 362 7.29 -15.88 -19.29
CA ASP A 362 7.03 -14.47 -19.57
C ASP A 362 5.76 -13.99 -18.85
N ALA A 363 5.96 -13.30 -17.75
CA ALA A 363 4.88 -12.75 -16.92
C ALA A 363 4.74 -11.23 -17.04
N ARG A 364 5.41 -10.62 -18.03
CA ARG A 364 5.37 -9.17 -18.24
C ARG A 364 3.99 -8.70 -18.66
N LEU A 365 3.56 -7.60 -18.06
CA LEU A 365 2.44 -6.79 -18.50
C LEU A 365 2.86 -5.32 -18.36
N ASP A 366 2.51 -4.48 -19.32
CA ASP A 366 2.87 -3.06 -19.27
C ASP A 366 1.98 -2.30 -18.28
N TYR A 367 2.23 -2.53 -16.99
CA TYR A 367 1.52 -1.87 -15.88
C TYR A 367 1.65 -0.36 -15.94
N TYR A 368 2.82 0.17 -16.34
CA TYR A 368 3.03 1.61 -16.38
C TYR A 368 2.10 2.29 -17.40
N SER A 369 1.99 1.74 -18.59
CA SER A 369 1.05 2.24 -19.62
C SER A 369 -0.40 2.09 -19.18
N ILE A 370 -0.75 1.00 -18.47
CA ILE A 370 -2.10 0.80 -17.92
C ILE A 370 -2.42 1.89 -16.88
N TYR A 371 -1.51 2.16 -15.92
CA TYR A 371 -1.75 3.18 -14.89
C TYR A 371 -1.83 4.59 -15.47
N ILE A 372 -0.94 4.92 -16.41
CA ILE A 372 -0.95 6.23 -17.09
C ILE A 372 -2.27 6.44 -17.82
N LYS A 373 -2.65 5.49 -18.68
CA LYS A 373 -3.91 5.56 -19.44
C LYS A 373 -5.13 5.64 -18.52
N TRP A 374 -5.13 4.89 -17.40
CA TRP A 374 -6.21 4.93 -16.42
C TRP A 374 -6.40 6.32 -15.84
N PHE A 375 -5.34 6.97 -15.37
CA PHE A 375 -5.42 8.31 -14.83
C PHE A 375 -5.69 9.37 -15.88
N GLU A 376 -5.17 9.24 -17.08
CA GLU A 376 -5.47 10.15 -18.21
C GLU A 376 -6.95 10.10 -18.59
N TYR A 377 -7.52 8.92 -18.67
CA TYR A 377 -8.95 8.76 -18.94
C TYR A 377 -9.83 9.41 -17.87
N TRP A 378 -9.64 9.03 -16.60
CA TRP A 378 -10.52 9.48 -15.52
C TRP A 378 -10.27 10.93 -15.09
N LEU A 379 -9.04 11.37 -15.04
CA LEU A 379 -8.68 12.66 -14.48
C LEU A 379 -8.52 13.76 -15.54
N LYS A 380 -8.06 13.43 -16.75
CA LYS A 380 -7.94 14.39 -17.86
C LYS A 380 -9.11 14.31 -18.83
N GLY A 381 -9.83 13.17 -18.89
CA GLY A 381 -10.94 12.94 -19.82
C GLY A 381 -10.47 12.53 -21.22
N GLU A 382 -9.31 11.89 -21.31
CA GLU A 382 -8.75 11.43 -22.57
C GLU A 382 -9.38 10.09 -23.01
N GLU A 383 -9.94 10.04 -24.20
CA GLU A 383 -10.51 8.82 -24.80
C GLU A 383 -9.36 7.94 -25.35
N ASN A 384 -8.73 7.15 -24.46
CA ASN A 384 -7.50 6.39 -24.75
C ASN A 384 -7.67 4.87 -24.64
N GLY A 385 -8.90 4.38 -24.50
CA GLY A 385 -9.24 2.97 -24.41
C GLY A 385 -8.95 2.33 -23.05
N ALA A 386 -8.72 3.11 -22.00
CA ALA A 386 -8.43 2.57 -20.65
C ALA A 386 -9.54 1.67 -20.10
N THR A 387 -10.78 1.88 -20.50
CA THR A 387 -11.94 1.07 -20.07
C THR A 387 -12.29 -0.05 -21.04
N ASP A 388 -11.58 -0.19 -22.16
CA ASP A 388 -11.79 -1.26 -23.14
C ASP A 388 -11.09 -2.57 -22.77
N MET A 389 -10.24 -2.54 -21.75
CA MET A 389 -9.60 -3.75 -21.24
C MET A 389 -10.62 -4.70 -20.59
N PRO A 390 -10.35 -6.03 -20.55
CA PRO A 390 -11.20 -6.98 -19.83
C PRO A 390 -11.38 -6.60 -18.36
N LYS A 391 -12.57 -6.85 -17.79
CA LYS A 391 -12.87 -6.52 -16.39
C LYS A 391 -11.96 -7.24 -15.40
N VAL A 392 -11.60 -8.47 -15.72
CA VAL A 392 -10.68 -9.29 -14.94
C VAL A 392 -9.59 -9.82 -15.85
N GLN A 393 -8.35 -9.61 -15.46
CA GLN A 393 -7.17 -10.19 -16.09
C GLN A 393 -6.39 -10.97 -15.03
N TYR A 394 -5.98 -12.17 -15.34
CA TYR A 394 -5.22 -12.98 -14.38
C TYR A 394 -4.25 -13.92 -15.10
N TYR A 395 -3.16 -14.22 -14.43
CA TYR A 395 -2.19 -15.17 -14.93
C TYR A 395 -2.52 -16.57 -14.41
N THR A 396 -2.56 -17.56 -15.30
CA THR A 396 -2.87 -18.95 -14.92
C THR A 396 -1.59 -19.69 -14.59
N MET A 397 -1.40 -19.99 -13.32
CA MET A 397 -0.27 -20.77 -12.83
C MET A 397 -0.30 -22.18 -13.40
N GLY A 398 0.85 -22.67 -13.89
CA GLY A 398 1.00 -24.01 -14.47
C GLY A 398 0.81 -24.06 -15.99
N SER A 399 -0.14 -23.35 -16.58
CA SER A 399 -0.14 -23.13 -18.03
C SER A 399 0.75 -21.96 -18.45
N ASN A 400 1.10 -21.10 -17.50
CA ASN A 400 1.93 -19.92 -17.68
C ASN A 400 1.38 -18.97 -18.77
N GLU A 401 0.09 -18.68 -18.67
CA GLU A 401 -0.64 -17.86 -19.65
C GLU A 401 -1.50 -16.79 -18.96
N GLY A 402 -1.50 -15.58 -19.53
CA GLY A 402 -2.48 -14.56 -19.19
C GLY A 402 -3.88 -14.94 -19.71
N ARG A 403 -4.90 -14.72 -18.90
CA ARG A 403 -6.31 -14.94 -19.24
C ARG A 403 -7.17 -13.77 -18.82
N SER A 404 -8.39 -13.73 -19.35
CA SER A 404 -9.36 -12.69 -18.99
C SER A 404 -10.75 -13.27 -18.76
N ALA A 405 -11.56 -12.52 -17.99
CA ALA A 405 -12.95 -12.81 -17.72
C ALA A 405 -13.75 -11.50 -17.52
N ASP A 406 -15.08 -11.58 -17.57
CA ASP A 406 -15.96 -10.42 -17.34
C ASP A 406 -16.33 -10.24 -15.85
N ALA A 407 -16.06 -11.23 -15.03
CA ALA A 407 -16.30 -11.24 -13.59
C ALA A 407 -15.38 -12.22 -12.89
N TRP A 408 -15.23 -12.05 -11.58
CA TRP A 408 -14.53 -12.97 -10.68
C TRP A 408 -15.52 -13.73 -9.82
#